data_f90c4da8947c7483faa71168b0dd22c4
#
_entry.id   f90c4da8947c7483faa71168b0dd22c4
#
_cell.length_a   1.000
_cell.length_b   1.000
_cell.length_c   1.000
_cell.angle_alpha   90.00
_cell.angle_beta   90.00
_cell.angle_gamma   90.00
#
_symmetry.space_group_name_H-M   'P 1'
#
loop_
_entity.id
_entity.type
_entity.pdbx_description
1 polymer ?
#
loop_
_entity_poly.entity_id
_entity_poly.type
_entity_poly.pdbx_seq_one_letter_code
_entity_poly.pdbx_strand_id
1 'polypeptide(L)'
;MAVADAVAPDAKKPSSDDSGAGASFTLTTHYHFRYTTKEPVPIPDVIESLKSMERLIKRTPTFVEHRFDTVKVTETQVFVERLESGSLDLDFIIKFVCRTDERAERAKQLIKELTEDKGVVRDIVALGVGSMLTIGAYQILSPGNVAPSNTITAYQSVVIQAGQDAGFTEDQIKAAINKIPDQKTLGKDTFNVLKPATQDKQATIDVPDMPQLSIDRDIIDSIPDAYEPPMPTEKTSSYDAVKVVVDASDRHNNNKGWAGSVDGLVDHRVRFTLDESIDPAALHGKTILWANITIVERYVPSKKKYEVKEVQINDVVDGPAKR
;
A
#
# COMPACT_ATOMS: atom_id res chain seq x y z
N MET A 1 -5.60 19.15 -53.11
CA MET A 1 -4.69 18.39 -52.23
C MET A 1 -5.54 17.52 -51.33
N ALA A 2 -5.47 16.23 -51.52
CA ALA A 2 -6.37 15.25 -50.94
C ALA A 2 -6.08 15.02 -49.46
N VAL A 3 -7.14 15.04 -48.63
CA VAL A 3 -7.13 14.65 -47.24
C VAL A 3 -7.32 13.16 -47.21
N ALA A 4 -6.37 12.42 -46.62
CA ALA A 4 -6.41 10.99 -46.51
C ALA A 4 -7.38 10.58 -45.39
N ASP A 5 -8.37 9.78 -45.73
CA ASP A 5 -9.26 9.05 -44.81
C ASP A 5 -8.46 8.04 -43.98
N ALA A 6 -8.52 8.22 -42.66
CA ALA A 6 -8.03 7.23 -41.70
C ALA A 6 -9.11 6.16 -41.47
N VAL A 7 -8.84 4.98 -42.00
CA VAL A 7 -9.66 3.76 -41.82
C VAL A 7 -9.63 3.35 -40.35
N ALA A 8 -10.82 3.29 -39.74
CA ALA A 8 -11.03 2.68 -38.42
C ALA A 8 -10.79 1.14 -38.49
N PRO A 9 -10.13 0.52 -37.49
CA PRO A 9 -9.98 -0.93 -37.47
C PRO A 9 -11.31 -1.60 -37.11
N ASP A 10 -11.66 -2.58 -37.93
CA ASP A 10 -12.84 -3.44 -37.84
C ASP A 10 -13.11 -3.99 -36.43
N ALA A 11 -14.29 -3.71 -35.94
CA ALA A 11 -14.86 -4.37 -34.77
C ALA A 11 -15.15 -5.83 -35.09
N LYS A 12 -14.31 -6.73 -34.58
CA LYS A 12 -14.53 -8.17 -34.64
C LYS A 12 -15.82 -8.53 -33.92
N LYS A 13 -16.81 -9.01 -34.69
CA LYS A 13 -18.08 -9.56 -34.19
C LYS A 13 -17.79 -10.67 -33.18
N PRO A 14 -18.40 -10.68 -31.98
CA PRO A 14 -18.22 -11.80 -31.06
C PRO A 14 -18.92 -13.03 -31.61
N SER A 15 -18.18 -14.13 -31.70
CA SER A 15 -18.72 -15.46 -32.00
C SER A 15 -19.60 -15.91 -30.83
N SER A 16 -20.84 -16.26 -31.15
CA SER A 16 -21.80 -16.91 -30.26
C SER A 16 -21.40 -18.36 -30.02
N ASP A 17 -20.63 -18.62 -28.96
CA ASP A 17 -20.58 -19.91 -28.24
C ASP A 17 -19.62 -19.78 -27.06
N ASP A 18 -20.14 -19.33 -25.92
CA ASP A 18 -19.54 -19.62 -24.62
C ASP A 18 -20.60 -19.52 -23.51
N SER A 19 -21.27 -20.62 -23.26
CA SER A 19 -22.31 -20.75 -22.24
C SER A 19 -21.73 -20.96 -20.84
N GLY A 20 -20.85 -20.04 -20.40
CA GLY A 20 -20.23 -20.11 -19.07
C GLY A 20 -19.31 -18.95 -18.70
N ALA A 21 -18.93 -18.10 -19.62
CA ALA A 21 -18.06 -16.96 -19.32
C ALA A 21 -18.89 -15.73 -18.97
N GLY A 22 -18.63 -15.14 -17.80
CA GLY A 22 -19.25 -13.88 -17.36
C GLY A 22 -19.03 -12.75 -18.39
N ALA A 23 -19.95 -11.77 -18.43
CA ALA A 23 -19.85 -10.66 -19.37
C ALA A 23 -18.64 -9.76 -19.07
N SER A 24 -17.85 -9.44 -20.10
CA SER A 24 -16.74 -8.47 -20.02
C SER A 24 -17.21 -7.11 -20.53
N PHE A 25 -16.82 -6.03 -19.85
CA PHE A 25 -17.16 -4.66 -20.21
C PHE A 25 -16.08 -3.69 -19.73
N THR A 26 -16.10 -2.46 -20.26
CA THR A 26 -15.15 -1.42 -19.86
C THR A 26 -15.90 -0.25 -19.24
N LEU A 27 -15.47 0.16 -18.04
CA LEU A 27 -15.90 1.40 -17.41
C LEU A 27 -14.86 2.48 -17.69
N THR A 28 -15.31 3.65 -18.13
CA THR A 28 -14.44 4.80 -18.33
C THR A 28 -14.93 5.93 -17.45
N THR A 29 -14.03 6.51 -16.65
CA THR A 29 -14.31 7.66 -15.79
C THR A 29 -13.17 8.65 -15.85
N HIS A 30 -13.43 9.86 -15.37
CA HIS A 30 -12.45 10.93 -15.24
C HIS A 30 -12.18 11.14 -13.76
N TYR A 31 -10.99 11.68 -13.45
CA TYR A 31 -10.62 12.10 -12.11
C TYR A 31 -9.82 13.38 -12.18
N HIS A 32 -10.36 14.44 -11.61
CA HIS A 32 -9.77 15.76 -11.53
C HIS A 32 -8.98 15.93 -10.24
N PHE A 33 -7.75 16.47 -10.36
CA PHE A 33 -6.87 16.72 -9.23
C PHE A 33 -6.04 17.98 -9.52
N ARG A 34 -6.24 19.05 -8.77
CA ARG A 34 -5.65 20.36 -9.05
C ARG A 34 -4.83 20.88 -7.88
N TYR A 35 -3.57 21.19 -8.13
CA TYR A 35 -2.74 21.96 -7.23
C TYR A 35 -2.98 23.45 -7.47
N THR A 36 -3.34 24.20 -6.42
CA THR A 36 -3.58 25.65 -6.54
C THR A 36 -2.29 26.48 -6.51
N THR A 37 -1.12 25.81 -6.60
CA THR A 37 0.19 26.47 -6.56
C THR A 37 0.34 27.49 -7.68
N LYS A 38 0.92 28.64 -7.36
CA LYS A 38 1.31 29.70 -8.31
C LYS A 38 2.81 29.71 -8.55
N GLU A 39 3.57 29.04 -7.71
CA GLU A 39 5.01 28.94 -7.81
C GLU A 39 5.41 27.81 -8.79
N PRO A 40 6.55 27.96 -9.48
CA PRO A 40 7.06 26.90 -10.35
C PRO A 40 7.34 25.61 -9.59
N VAL A 41 6.82 24.48 -10.10
CA VAL A 41 7.06 23.16 -9.55
C VAL A 41 8.21 22.48 -10.31
N PRO A 42 9.24 21.94 -9.64
CA PRO A 42 10.31 21.22 -10.31
C PRO A 42 9.79 20.02 -11.13
N ILE A 43 10.29 19.85 -12.35
CA ILE A 43 9.89 18.74 -13.24
C ILE A 43 9.98 17.37 -12.56
N PRO A 44 11.05 17.03 -11.81
CA PRO A 44 11.10 15.74 -11.09
C PRO A 44 9.93 15.54 -10.12
N ASP A 45 9.49 16.59 -9.41
CA ASP A 45 8.37 16.51 -8.47
C ASP A 45 7.05 16.28 -9.19
N VAL A 46 6.85 16.90 -10.36
CA VAL A 46 5.68 16.64 -11.22
C VAL A 46 5.67 15.20 -11.71
N ILE A 47 6.80 14.71 -12.21
CA ILE A 47 6.92 13.32 -12.71
C ILE A 47 6.63 12.31 -11.61
N GLU A 48 7.23 12.47 -10.44
CA GLU A 48 7.02 11.53 -9.32
C GLU A 48 5.59 11.63 -8.76
N SER A 49 4.98 12.81 -8.78
CA SER A 49 3.56 12.98 -8.43
C SER A 49 2.65 12.24 -9.41
N LEU A 50 2.83 12.38 -10.72
CA LEU A 50 2.06 11.66 -11.73
C LEU A 50 2.18 10.16 -11.61
N LYS A 51 3.41 9.63 -11.45
CA LYS A 51 3.66 8.20 -11.23
C LYS A 51 3.00 7.68 -9.95
N SER A 52 3.04 8.48 -8.89
CA SER A 52 2.44 8.10 -7.61
C SER A 52 0.91 8.12 -7.71
N MET A 53 0.34 9.13 -8.38
CA MET A 53 -1.10 9.19 -8.64
C MET A 53 -1.57 8.01 -9.48
N GLU A 54 -0.85 7.63 -10.54
CA GLU A 54 -1.14 6.42 -11.32
C GLU A 54 -1.17 5.18 -10.43
N ARG A 55 -0.19 5.01 -9.53
CA ARG A 55 -0.18 3.87 -8.60
C ARG A 55 -1.35 3.88 -7.63
N LEU A 56 -1.74 5.04 -7.10
CA LEU A 56 -2.92 5.16 -6.24
C LEU A 56 -4.19 4.80 -7.01
N ILE A 57 -4.39 5.36 -8.20
CA ILE A 57 -5.55 5.07 -9.04
C ILE A 57 -5.63 3.57 -9.38
N LYS A 58 -4.52 2.93 -9.72
CA LYS A 58 -4.46 1.48 -10.02
C LYS A 58 -4.82 0.58 -8.83
N ARG A 59 -4.90 1.11 -7.62
CA ARG A 59 -5.35 0.38 -6.41
C ARG A 59 -6.83 0.60 -6.09
N THR A 60 -7.52 1.52 -6.78
CA THR A 60 -8.94 1.78 -6.56
C THR A 60 -9.91 0.65 -6.97
N PRO A 61 -9.53 -0.35 -7.81
CA PRO A 61 -10.37 -1.51 -8.07
C PRO A 61 -10.94 -2.18 -6.83
N THR A 62 -10.20 -2.21 -5.72
CA THR A 62 -10.69 -2.75 -4.44
C THR A 62 -11.98 -2.07 -3.98
N PHE A 63 -12.13 -0.77 -4.21
CA PHE A 63 -13.34 -0.03 -3.86
C PHE A 63 -14.48 -0.32 -4.83
N VAL A 64 -14.19 -0.44 -6.14
CA VAL A 64 -15.19 -0.83 -7.16
C VAL A 64 -15.76 -2.21 -6.82
N GLU A 65 -14.90 -3.18 -6.54
CA GLU A 65 -15.29 -4.55 -6.22
C GLU A 65 -16.02 -4.69 -4.88
N HIS A 66 -15.77 -3.80 -3.91
CA HIS A 66 -16.52 -3.79 -2.65
C HIS A 66 -17.88 -3.09 -2.76
N ARG A 67 -18.01 -2.17 -3.71
CA ARG A 67 -19.31 -1.53 -3.99
C ARG A 67 -20.21 -2.41 -4.84
N PHE A 68 -19.61 -3.17 -5.76
CA PHE A 68 -20.29 -4.05 -6.71
C PHE A 68 -19.66 -5.45 -6.61
N ASP A 69 -20.16 -6.26 -5.68
CA ASP A 69 -19.61 -7.57 -5.31
C ASP A 69 -19.57 -8.59 -6.47
N THR A 70 -20.42 -8.40 -7.48
CA THR A 70 -20.45 -9.21 -8.70
C THR A 70 -19.53 -8.72 -9.81
N VAL A 71 -18.85 -7.57 -9.61
CA VAL A 71 -17.90 -6.99 -10.57
C VAL A 71 -16.48 -7.31 -10.14
N LYS A 72 -15.66 -7.78 -11.09
CA LYS A 72 -14.22 -7.97 -10.94
C LYS A 72 -13.49 -7.09 -11.94
N VAL A 73 -12.55 -6.28 -11.44
CA VAL A 73 -11.67 -5.47 -12.27
C VAL A 73 -10.43 -6.28 -12.61
N THR A 74 -10.25 -6.58 -13.90
CA THR A 74 -9.12 -7.40 -14.37
C THR A 74 -7.93 -6.57 -14.81
N GLU A 75 -8.16 -5.32 -15.25
CA GLU A 75 -7.12 -4.40 -15.68
C GLU A 75 -7.54 -2.95 -15.39
N THR A 76 -6.57 -2.10 -15.07
CA THR A 76 -6.75 -0.66 -14.90
C THR A 76 -5.74 0.09 -15.75
N GLN A 77 -6.23 0.92 -16.65
CA GLN A 77 -5.43 1.81 -17.48
C GLN A 77 -5.68 3.25 -17.06
N VAL A 78 -4.60 4.04 -16.92
CA VAL A 78 -4.64 5.44 -16.50
C VAL A 78 -3.94 6.28 -17.57
N PHE A 79 -4.60 7.33 -18.00
CA PHE A 79 -4.09 8.27 -19.00
C PHE A 79 -4.17 9.69 -18.44
N VAL A 80 -3.24 10.55 -18.79
CA VAL A 80 -3.34 11.99 -18.58
C VAL A 80 -4.04 12.58 -19.78
N GLU A 81 -5.20 13.21 -19.59
CA GLU A 81 -5.92 13.88 -20.64
C GLU A 81 -5.44 15.34 -20.76
N ARG A 82 -5.23 15.98 -19.61
CA ARG A 82 -4.86 17.39 -19.55
C ARG A 82 -3.81 17.64 -18.49
N LEU A 83 -2.85 18.49 -18.84
CA LEU A 83 -1.83 19.03 -17.95
C LEU A 83 -1.64 20.50 -18.30
N GLU A 84 -2.13 21.40 -17.45
CA GLU A 84 -2.01 22.84 -17.70
C GLU A 84 -1.00 23.49 -16.75
N SER A 85 -0.26 24.47 -17.28
CA SER A 85 0.68 25.29 -16.52
C SER A 85 -0.02 26.49 -15.89
N GLY A 86 0.44 26.89 -14.69
CA GLY A 86 -0.07 28.10 -14.00
C GLY A 86 -0.80 27.77 -12.69
N SER A 87 -1.57 26.73 -12.64
CA SER A 87 -1.92 25.84 -11.54
C SER A 87 -1.74 24.46 -12.12
N LEU A 88 -1.05 23.56 -11.42
CA LEU A 88 -0.85 22.21 -11.95
C LEU A 88 -2.20 21.46 -11.91
N ASP A 89 -2.92 21.56 -13.02
CA ASP A 89 -4.26 21.01 -13.21
C ASP A 89 -4.17 19.69 -13.97
N LEU A 90 -4.62 18.61 -13.35
CA LEU A 90 -4.45 17.24 -13.82
C LEU A 90 -5.81 16.59 -14.06
N ASP A 91 -6.08 16.24 -15.29
CA ASP A 91 -7.21 15.40 -15.68
C ASP A 91 -6.73 14.02 -16.06
N PHE A 92 -7.27 13.01 -15.38
CA PHE A 92 -7.00 11.61 -15.66
C PHE A 92 -8.22 10.95 -16.31
N ILE A 93 -7.98 10.20 -17.40
CA ILE A 93 -8.94 9.22 -17.91
C ILE A 93 -8.57 7.87 -17.34
N ILE A 94 -9.53 7.21 -16.71
CA ILE A 94 -9.35 5.90 -16.09
C ILE A 94 -10.26 4.90 -16.79
N LYS A 95 -9.68 3.79 -17.24
CA LYS A 95 -10.42 2.67 -17.85
C LYS A 95 -10.24 1.43 -17.00
N PHE A 96 -11.35 0.89 -16.53
CA PHE A 96 -11.41 -0.40 -15.86
C PHE A 96 -11.95 -1.45 -16.82
N VAL A 97 -11.17 -2.48 -17.10
CA VAL A 97 -11.66 -3.68 -17.79
C VAL A 97 -12.27 -4.58 -16.72
N CYS A 98 -13.57 -4.81 -16.83
CA CYS A 98 -14.35 -5.51 -15.83
C CYS A 98 -14.94 -6.81 -16.37
N ARG A 99 -15.20 -7.75 -15.46
CA ARG A 99 -16.00 -8.96 -15.68
C ARG A 99 -17.08 -9.03 -14.61
N THR A 100 -18.23 -9.60 -14.96
CA THR A 100 -19.30 -9.88 -14.02
C THR A 100 -19.79 -11.29 -14.20
N ASP A 101 -20.03 -11.99 -13.09
CA ASP A 101 -20.58 -13.36 -13.06
C ASP A 101 -22.12 -13.36 -13.03
N GLU A 102 -22.75 -12.17 -13.11
CA GLU A 102 -24.21 -12.05 -13.17
C GLU A 102 -24.79 -12.69 -14.43
N ARG A 103 -26.02 -13.21 -14.30
CA ARG A 103 -26.77 -13.72 -15.45
C ARG A 103 -27.05 -12.60 -16.45
N ALA A 104 -27.12 -12.96 -17.73
CA ALA A 104 -27.13 -12.04 -18.86
C ALA A 104 -28.02 -10.79 -18.71
N GLU A 105 -29.23 -10.94 -18.20
CA GLU A 105 -30.19 -9.81 -18.04
C GLU A 105 -29.80 -8.86 -16.89
N ARG A 106 -29.35 -9.40 -15.74
CA ARG A 106 -28.86 -8.59 -14.62
C ARG A 106 -27.50 -7.94 -14.96
N ALA A 107 -26.63 -8.68 -15.68
CA ALA A 107 -25.38 -8.14 -16.18
C ALA A 107 -25.62 -6.93 -17.11
N LYS A 108 -26.57 -7.01 -18.04
CA LYS A 108 -26.91 -5.87 -18.90
C LYS A 108 -27.43 -4.68 -18.10
N GLN A 109 -28.29 -4.90 -17.12
CA GLN A 109 -28.81 -3.82 -16.28
C GLN A 109 -27.71 -3.17 -15.47
N LEU A 110 -26.83 -3.94 -14.80
CA LEU A 110 -25.70 -3.47 -14.03
C LEU A 110 -24.72 -2.67 -14.91
N ILE A 111 -24.37 -3.22 -16.09
CA ILE A 111 -23.47 -2.54 -17.04
C ILE A 111 -24.09 -1.21 -17.48
N LYS A 112 -25.40 -1.20 -17.76
CA LYS A 112 -26.11 0.01 -18.15
C LYS A 112 -26.06 1.06 -17.03
N GLU A 113 -26.39 0.70 -15.80
CA GLU A 113 -26.33 1.59 -14.64
C GLU A 113 -24.90 2.17 -14.46
N LEU A 114 -23.87 1.33 -14.51
CA LEU A 114 -22.47 1.77 -14.34
C LEU A 114 -21.93 2.61 -15.49
N THR A 115 -22.45 2.44 -16.70
CA THR A 115 -22.01 3.21 -17.88
C THR A 115 -22.81 4.50 -18.08
N GLU A 116 -24.07 4.54 -17.66
CA GLU A 116 -24.92 5.72 -17.73
C GLU A 116 -24.64 6.69 -16.58
N ASP A 117 -24.41 6.19 -15.37
CA ASP A 117 -24.05 7.01 -14.21
C ASP A 117 -22.52 7.09 -14.04
N LYS A 118 -21.89 7.94 -14.84
CA LYS A 118 -20.45 8.20 -14.78
C LYS A 118 -19.99 8.80 -13.44
N GLY A 119 -20.92 9.37 -12.66
CA GLY A 119 -20.64 9.97 -11.35
C GLY A 119 -20.26 8.92 -10.32
N VAL A 120 -20.97 7.82 -10.23
CA VAL A 120 -20.72 6.77 -9.22
C VAL A 120 -19.31 6.20 -9.30
N VAL A 121 -18.84 5.84 -10.49
CA VAL A 121 -17.48 5.28 -10.65
C VAL A 121 -16.41 6.33 -10.35
N ARG A 122 -16.63 7.58 -10.74
CA ARG A 122 -15.75 8.71 -10.43
C ARG A 122 -15.63 8.92 -8.92
N ASP A 123 -16.75 8.94 -8.22
CA ASP A 123 -16.79 9.17 -6.77
C ASP A 123 -16.12 8.01 -6.01
N ILE A 124 -16.26 6.78 -6.50
CA ILE A 124 -15.53 5.62 -5.97
C ILE A 124 -14.02 5.77 -6.14
N VAL A 125 -13.55 6.26 -7.30
CA VAL A 125 -12.12 6.52 -7.54
C VAL A 125 -11.62 7.61 -6.60
N ALA A 126 -12.33 8.73 -6.49
CA ALA A 126 -11.97 9.85 -5.61
C ALA A 126 -11.91 9.40 -4.15
N LEU A 127 -12.89 8.64 -3.68
CA LEU A 127 -12.91 8.04 -2.35
C LEU A 127 -11.71 7.11 -2.12
N GLY A 128 -11.41 6.25 -3.09
CA GLY A 128 -10.29 5.32 -3.01
C GLY A 128 -8.95 6.05 -2.91
N VAL A 129 -8.72 7.05 -3.77
CA VAL A 129 -7.51 7.89 -3.73
C VAL A 129 -7.44 8.65 -2.40
N GLY A 130 -8.51 9.32 -1.95
CA GLY A 130 -8.57 10.04 -0.69
C GLY A 130 -8.27 9.15 0.51
N SER A 131 -8.83 7.93 0.54
CA SER A 131 -8.55 6.93 1.58
C SER A 131 -7.06 6.56 1.62
N MET A 132 -6.44 6.32 0.46
CA MET A 132 -5.03 5.97 0.37
C MET A 132 -4.12 7.13 0.77
N LEU A 133 -4.45 8.36 0.38
CA LEU A 133 -3.73 9.56 0.79
C LEU A 133 -3.78 9.74 2.32
N THR A 134 -4.92 9.46 2.96
CA THR A 134 -5.06 9.50 4.42
C THR A 134 -4.13 8.50 5.10
N ILE A 135 -4.11 7.24 4.62
CA ILE A 135 -3.25 6.20 5.18
C ILE A 135 -1.78 6.55 4.98
N GLY A 136 -1.43 7.03 3.78
CA GLY A 136 -0.07 7.44 3.47
C GLY A 136 0.38 8.64 4.32
N ALA A 137 -0.47 9.65 4.53
CA ALA A 137 -0.19 10.76 5.43
C ALA A 137 0.03 10.28 6.88
N TYR A 138 -0.79 9.32 7.34
CA TYR A 138 -0.58 8.68 8.64
C TYR A 138 0.79 8.00 8.73
N GLN A 139 1.21 7.26 7.70
CA GLN A 139 2.52 6.59 7.67
C GLN A 139 3.70 7.57 7.70
N ILE A 140 3.55 8.74 7.06
CA ILE A 140 4.58 9.79 7.05
C ILE A 140 4.70 10.47 8.42
N LEU A 141 3.55 10.83 9.02
CA LEU A 141 3.50 11.71 10.19
C LEU A 141 3.50 10.96 11.52
N SER A 142 3.28 9.66 11.51
CA SER A 142 3.24 8.80 12.69
C SER A 142 4.17 7.59 12.56
N PRO A 143 5.46 7.76 12.25
CA PRO A 143 6.38 6.64 12.15
C PRO A 143 6.49 5.96 13.52
N GLY A 144 6.16 4.67 13.58
CA GLY A 144 6.35 3.84 14.77
C GLY A 144 5.23 3.88 15.81
N ASN A 145 3.95 3.97 15.42
CA ASN A 145 2.76 3.93 16.28
C ASN A 145 2.55 5.15 17.21
N VAL A 146 3.02 6.30 16.82
CA VAL A 146 2.61 7.57 17.47
C VAL A 146 1.16 7.86 17.07
N ALA A 147 0.35 8.38 18.00
CA ALA A 147 -1.03 8.76 17.68
C ALA A 147 -1.06 9.79 16.55
N PRO A 148 -2.02 9.69 15.59
CA PRO A 148 -2.13 10.62 14.47
C PRO A 148 -2.39 12.04 14.99
N SER A 149 -1.96 13.05 14.23
CA SER A 149 -2.33 14.43 14.51
C SER A 149 -3.84 14.60 14.40
N ASN A 150 -4.41 15.57 15.12
CA ASN A 150 -5.84 15.88 15.05
C ASN A 150 -6.28 16.20 13.60
N THR A 151 -5.42 16.82 12.82
CA THR A 151 -5.65 17.16 11.41
C THR A 151 -5.89 15.93 10.54
N ILE A 152 -5.06 14.88 10.70
CA ILE A 152 -5.24 13.63 9.95
C ILE A 152 -6.48 12.88 10.40
N THR A 153 -6.77 12.86 11.70
CA THR A 153 -7.99 12.24 12.23
C THR A 153 -9.23 12.94 11.69
N ALA A 154 -9.22 14.27 11.59
CA ALA A 154 -10.30 15.04 11.00
C ALA A 154 -10.49 14.70 9.52
N TYR A 155 -9.40 14.68 8.73
CA TYR A 155 -9.47 14.31 7.31
C TYR A 155 -9.95 12.85 7.11
N GLN A 156 -9.54 11.93 7.95
CA GLN A 156 -10.05 10.55 7.93
C GLN A 156 -11.56 10.49 8.15
N SER A 157 -12.09 11.30 9.06
CA SER A 157 -13.53 11.39 9.30
C SER A 157 -14.28 11.92 8.08
N VAL A 158 -13.70 12.91 7.38
CA VAL A 158 -14.25 13.45 6.13
C VAL A 158 -14.27 12.37 5.03
N VAL A 159 -13.20 11.58 4.89
CA VAL A 159 -13.15 10.47 3.90
C VAL A 159 -14.22 9.42 4.20
N ILE A 160 -14.44 9.08 5.47
CA ILE A 160 -15.49 8.13 5.87
C ILE A 160 -16.87 8.69 5.53
N GLN A 161 -17.12 9.97 5.83
CA GLN A 161 -18.40 10.62 5.52
C GLN A 161 -18.63 10.67 4.01
N ALA A 162 -17.64 11.07 3.22
CA ALA A 162 -17.71 11.07 1.75
C ALA A 162 -18.01 9.67 1.19
N GLY A 163 -17.47 8.64 1.82
CA GLY A 163 -17.77 7.26 1.47
C GLY A 163 -19.22 6.87 1.74
N GLN A 164 -19.76 7.30 2.88
CA GLN A 164 -21.19 7.07 3.20
C GLN A 164 -22.09 7.79 2.20
N ASP A 165 -21.77 9.01 1.82
CA ASP A 165 -22.50 9.78 0.80
C ASP A 165 -22.42 9.10 -0.58
N ALA A 166 -21.33 8.41 -0.91
CA ALA A 166 -21.16 7.59 -2.10
C ALA A 166 -21.80 6.18 -1.98
N GLY A 167 -22.54 5.91 -0.90
CA GLY A 167 -23.29 4.67 -0.69
C GLY A 167 -22.46 3.51 -0.15
N PHE A 168 -21.31 3.76 0.46
CA PHE A 168 -20.54 2.76 1.21
C PHE A 168 -20.95 2.73 2.67
N THR A 169 -20.90 1.56 3.29
CA THR A 169 -20.88 1.44 4.73
C THR A 169 -19.43 1.65 5.24
N GLU A 170 -19.28 2.03 6.51
CA GLU A 170 -17.96 2.14 7.13
C GLU A 170 -17.17 0.82 7.05
N ASP A 171 -17.84 -0.31 7.23
CA ASP A 171 -17.22 -1.64 7.13
C ASP A 171 -16.75 -1.95 5.70
N GLN A 172 -17.50 -1.53 4.68
CA GLN A 172 -17.07 -1.68 3.28
C GLN A 172 -15.83 -0.83 2.97
N ILE A 173 -15.77 0.39 3.49
CA ILE A 173 -14.60 1.27 3.34
C ILE A 173 -13.38 0.61 4.02
N LYS A 174 -13.52 0.17 5.26
CA LYS A 174 -12.46 -0.53 6.00
C LYS A 174 -12.00 -1.81 5.29
N ALA A 175 -12.95 -2.60 4.77
CA ALA A 175 -12.64 -3.83 4.05
C ALA A 175 -11.91 -3.55 2.73
N ALA A 176 -12.32 -2.52 1.97
CA ALA A 176 -11.63 -2.08 0.77
C ALA A 176 -10.20 -1.62 1.06
N ILE A 177 -10.03 -0.81 2.10
CA ILE A 177 -8.71 -0.35 2.57
C ILE A 177 -7.81 -1.52 2.94
N ASN A 178 -8.30 -2.49 3.70
CA ASN A 178 -7.52 -3.65 4.14
C ASN A 178 -7.07 -4.55 2.97
N LYS A 179 -7.78 -4.52 1.86
CA LYS A 179 -7.43 -5.27 0.64
C LYS A 179 -6.53 -4.50 -0.33
N ILE A 180 -6.21 -3.23 -0.06
CA ILE A 180 -5.27 -2.47 -0.89
C ILE A 180 -3.92 -3.21 -0.91
N PRO A 181 -3.42 -3.60 -2.09
CA PRO A 181 -2.13 -4.24 -2.19
C PRO A 181 -1.01 -3.26 -1.86
N ASP A 182 0.07 -3.77 -1.27
CA ASP A 182 1.32 -3.05 -1.07
C ASP A 182 1.17 -1.71 -0.30
N GLN A 183 0.39 -1.75 0.78
CA GLN A 183 0.11 -0.56 1.62
C GLN A 183 1.39 0.12 2.15
N LYS A 184 2.52 -0.60 2.25
CA LYS A 184 3.79 -0.07 2.75
C LYS A 184 4.34 1.07 1.90
N THR A 185 3.96 1.15 0.63
CA THR A 185 4.40 2.20 -0.30
C THR A 185 3.50 3.43 -0.29
N LEU A 186 2.33 3.37 0.37
CA LEU A 186 1.37 4.48 0.40
C LEU A 186 1.97 5.77 0.97
N GLY A 187 2.81 5.68 2.00
CA GLY A 187 3.50 6.84 2.55
C GLY A 187 4.35 7.56 1.49
N LYS A 188 5.15 6.82 0.73
CA LYS A 188 5.96 7.38 -0.37
C LYS A 188 5.08 7.96 -1.48
N ASP A 189 4.04 7.25 -1.89
CA ASP A 189 3.14 7.70 -2.94
C ASP A 189 2.42 8.98 -2.51
N THR A 190 1.91 9.04 -1.28
CA THR A 190 1.28 10.24 -0.71
C THR A 190 2.26 11.40 -0.61
N PHE A 191 3.47 11.18 -0.11
CA PHE A 191 4.50 12.20 -0.07
C PHE A 191 4.74 12.83 -1.45
N ASN A 192 4.94 11.99 -2.47
CA ASN A 192 5.18 12.45 -3.84
C ASN A 192 3.98 13.21 -4.43
N VAL A 193 2.75 12.78 -4.12
CA VAL A 193 1.54 13.45 -4.56
C VAL A 193 1.38 14.82 -3.88
N LEU A 194 1.73 14.95 -2.60
CA LEU A 194 1.58 16.22 -1.87
C LEU A 194 2.74 17.19 -2.12
N LYS A 195 3.91 16.69 -2.51
CA LYS A 195 5.13 17.48 -2.67
C LYS A 195 5.01 18.70 -3.61
N PRO A 196 4.34 18.65 -4.77
CA PRO A 196 4.15 19.86 -5.60
C PRO A 196 3.50 21.02 -4.86
N ALA A 197 2.54 20.75 -3.95
CA ALA A 197 1.87 21.78 -3.16
C ALA A 197 2.77 22.39 -2.06
N THR A 198 3.84 21.72 -1.65
CA THR A 198 4.76 22.26 -0.64
C THR A 198 5.61 23.43 -1.15
N GLN A 199 5.72 23.59 -2.47
CA GLN A 199 6.50 24.66 -3.11
C GLN A 199 5.90 26.05 -2.89
N ASP A 200 4.59 26.14 -2.66
CA ASP A 200 3.87 27.39 -2.43
C ASP A 200 3.16 27.34 -1.07
N LYS A 201 3.45 28.30 -0.19
CA LYS A 201 2.87 28.38 1.17
C LYS A 201 1.35 28.59 1.21
N GLN A 202 0.73 28.96 0.10
CA GLN A 202 -0.71 29.15 -0.01
C GLN A 202 -1.41 28.05 -0.80
N ALA A 203 -0.65 27.11 -1.38
CA ALA A 203 -1.24 26.06 -2.20
C ALA A 203 -2.05 25.07 -1.34
N THR A 204 -3.14 24.65 -1.94
CA THR A 204 -3.98 23.53 -1.53
C THR A 204 -4.06 22.53 -2.67
N ILE A 205 -4.72 21.42 -2.44
CA ILE A 205 -5.03 20.46 -3.49
C ILE A 205 -6.54 20.31 -3.54
N ASP A 206 -7.10 20.70 -4.68
CA ASP A 206 -8.54 20.60 -4.90
C ASP A 206 -8.89 19.30 -5.61
N VAL A 207 -9.99 18.69 -5.20
CA VAL A 207 -10.66 17.58 -5.88
C VAL A 207 -12.03 18.10 -6.34
N PRO A 208 -12.12 18.72 -7.54
CA PRO A 208 -13.34 19.42 -7.95
C PRO A 208 -14.60 18.57 -7.98
N ASP A 209 -14.45 17.28 -8.29
CA ASP A 209 -15.55 16.32 -8.32
C ASP A 209 -16.06 15.90 -6.94
N MET A 210 -15.21 15.97 -5.91
CA MET A 210 -15.54 15.72 -4.50
C MET A 210 -14.82 16.74 -3.61
N PRO A 211 -15.31 17.98 -3.52
CA PRO A 211 -14.62 19.07 -2.83
C PRO A 211 -14.31 18.78 -1.34
N GLN A 212 -15.10 17.94 -0.70
CA GLN A 212 -14.85 17.49 0.67
C GLN A 212 -13.56 16.66 0.81
N LEU A 213 -13.06 16.07 -0.27
CA LEU A 213 -11.77 15.33 -0.30
C LEU A 213 -10.58 16.23 -0.68
N SER A 214 -10.78 17.52 -0.85
CA SER A 214 -9.68 18.48 -1.06
C SER A 214 -8.76 18.49 0.15
N ILE A 215 -7.47 18.74 -0.08
CA ILE A 215 -6.43 18.68 0.95
C ILE A 215 -6.03 20.11 1.30
N ASP A 216 -6.33 20.49 2.52
CA ASP A 216 -6.07 21.82 3.03
C ASP A 216 -4.58 22.03 3.35
N ARG A 217 -4.20 23.30 3.51
CA ARG A 217 -2.85 23.71 3.83
C ARG A 217 -2.29 23.07 5.09
N ASP A 218 -3.10 22.89 6.12
CA ASP A 218 -2.68 22.30 7.39
C ASP A 218 -2.12 20.88 7.24
N ILE A 219 -2.66 20.10 6.30
CA ILE A 219 -2.15 18.76 5.97
C ILE A 219 -0.84 18.89 5.21
N ILE A 220 -0.76 19.80 4.22
CA ILE A 220 0.43 19.99 3.40
C ILE A 220 1.60 20.49 4.26
N ASP A 221 1.36 21.44 5.19
CA ASP A 221 2.36 21.95 6.11
C ASP A 221 2.89 20.91 7.10
N SER A 222 2.11 19.87 7.34
CA SER A 222 2.53 18.78 8.21
C SER A 222 3.49 17.78 7.53
N ILE A 223 3.62 17.83 6.20
CA ILE A 223 4.48 16.93 5.43
C ILE A 223 5.96 17.36 5.59
N PRO A 224 6.88 16.43 5.91
CA PRO A 224 8.30 16.74 6.02
C PRO A 224 8.91 17.10 4.66
N ASP A 225 10.03 17.82 4.66
CA ASP A 225 10.74 18.20 3.43
C ASP A 225 11.28 17.01 2.62
N ALA A 226 11.56 15.90 3.29
CA ALA A 226 12.04 14.67 2.68
C ALA A 226 11.28 13.46 3.22
N TYR A 227 11.00 12.50 2.34
CA TYR A 227 10.40 11.24 2.73
C TYR A 227 11.45 10.32 3.37
N GLU A 228 11.22 9.97 4.62
CA GLU A 228 11.97 8.92 5.31
C GLU A 228 11.08 7.66 5.38
N PRO A 229 11.50 6.54 4.73
CA PRO A 229 10.74 5.32 4.82
C PRO A 229 10.63 4.87 6.27
N PRO A 230 9.48 4.35 6.71
CA PRO A 230 9.34 3.82 8.05
C PRO A 230 10.37 2.71 8.26
N MET A 231 11.06 2.76 9.42
CA MET A 231 12.03 1.72 9.75
C MET A 231 11.34 0.34 9.73
N PRO A 232 11.99 -0.69 9.16
CA PRO A 232 11.46 -2.04 9.22
C PRO A 232 11.12 -2.41 10.65
N THR A 233 9.95 -3.00 10.87
CA THR A 233 9.54 -3.44 12.22
C THR A 233 10.48 -4.49 12.78
N GLU A 234 11.09 -5.29 11.92
CA GLU A 234 12.08 -6.29 12.26
C GLU A 234 13.23 -6.25 11.24
N LYS A 235 14.42 -6.53 11.70
CA LYS A 235 15.57 -6.81 10.84
C LYS A 235 16.22 -8.11 11.29
N THR A 236 16.89 -8.78 10.36
CA THR A 236 17.59 -10.04 10.61
C THR A 236 19.07 -9.89 10.25
N SER A 237 19.93 -10.51 11.03
CA SER A 237 21.36 -10.60 10.77
C SER A 237 21.82 -12.02 10.97
N SER A 238 22.46 -12.63 9.98
CA SER A 238 22.95 -14.00 10.04
C SER A 238 24.43 -14.03 10.39
N TYR A 239 24.83 -15.02 11.17
CA TYR A 239 26.21 -15.23 11.64
C TYR A 239 26.52 -16.72 11.56
N ASP A 240 27.73 -17.03 11.09
CA ASP A 240 28.19 -18.40 10.92
C ASP A 240 29.13 -18.81 12.04
N ALA A 241 28.96 -20.05 12.52
CA ALA A 241 29.84 -20.70 13.48
C ALA A 241 30.16 -19.84 14.73
N VAL A 242 29.11 -19.25 15.32
CA VAL A 242 29.23 -18.47 16.56
C VAL A 242 29.00 -19.35 17.79
N LYS A 243 29.60 -18.93 18.92
CA LYS A 243 29.42 -19.61 20.20
C LYS A 243 28.12 -19.17 20.85
N VAL A 244 27.22 -20.11 21.05
CA VAL A 244 25.93 -19.94 21.72
C VAL A 244 26.01 -20.56 23.11
N VAL A 245 25.62 -19.81 24.13
CA VAL A 245 25.50 -20.28 25.52
C VAL A 245 24.02 -20.53 25.78
N VAL A 246 23.69 -21.79 26.14
CA VAL A 246 22.31 -22.25 26.37
C VAL A 246 22.04 -22.30 27.86
N ASP A 247 21.11 -21.48 28.34
CA ASP A 247 20.66 -21.42 29.74
C ASP A 247 19.43 -22.29 30.00
N ALA A 248 18.60 -22.50 28.95
CA ALA A 248 17.42 -23.36 29.03
C ALA A 248 17.27 -24.13 27.72
N SER A 249 16.83 -25.40 27.84
CA SER A 249 16.61 -26.27 26.68
C SER A 249 15.37 -27.17 26.91
N ASP A 250 14.65 -27.43 25.80
CA ASP A 250 13.50 -28.35 25.77
C ASP A 250 13.84 -29.58 24.90
N ARG A 251 13.57 -30.78 25.40
CA ARG A 251 13.90 -32.01 24.70
C ARG A 251 12.98 -32.31 23.50
N HIS A 252 11.79 -31.76 23.51
CA HIS A 252 10.70 -32.15 22.59
C HIS A 252 10.21 -31.03 21.68
N ASN A 253 10.74 -29.81 21.83
CA ASN A 253 10.19 -28.65 21.14
C ASN A 253 11.27 -27.75 20.57
N ASN A 254 11.18 -27.43 19.27
CA ASN A 254 12.13 -26.54 18.60
C ASN A 254 11.80 -25.05 18.83
N ASN A 255 10.55 -24.73 19.11
CA ASN A 255 10.07 -23.34 19.14
C ASN A 255 9.84 -22.78 20.55
N LYS A 256 9.95 -23.60 21.60
CA LYS A 256 9.70 -23.19 23.00
C LYS A 256 10.71 -23.84 23.94
N GLY A 257 10.93 -23.18 25.09
CA GLY A 257 11.79 -23.73 26.15
C GLY A 257 13.29 -23.52 25.94
N TRP A 258 13.70 -22.88 24.84
CA TRP A 258 15.10 -22.58 24.55
C TRP A 258 15.40 -21.10 24.84
N ALA A 259 16.48 -20.83 25.54
CA ALA A 259 16.96 -19.48 25.85
C ALA A 259 18.44 -19.49 26.22
N GLY A 260 19.09 -18.36 26.01
CA GLY A 260 20.49 -18.17 26.33
C GLY A 260 21.04 -16.86 25.80
N SER A 261 22.35 -16.81 25.60
CA SER A 261 23.08 -15.66 25.05
C SER A 261 24.01 -16.08 23.90
N VAL A 262 24.50 -15.13 23.13
CA VAL A 262 25.43 -15.38 22.02
C VAL A 262 26.71 -14.59 22.27
N ASP A 263 27.82 -15.28 22.40
CA ASP A 263 29.11 -14.70 22.78
C ASP A 263 29.54 -13.58 21.79
N GLY A 264 29.80 -12.39 22.32
CA GLY A 264 30.18 -11.20 21.52
C GLY A 264 29.08 -10.55 20.70
N LEU A 265 27.84 -11.08 20.68
CA LEU A 265 26.71 -10.55 19.89
C LEU A 265 25.48 -10.20 20.75
N VAL A 266 25.12 -11.07 21.70
CA VAL A 266 23.96 -10.90 22.59
C VAL A 266 24.38 -11.25 24.01
N ASP A 267 24.56 -10.25 24.85
CA ASP A 267 25.14 -10.36 26.22
C ASP A 267 24.09 -10.69 27.31
N HIS A 268 22.81 -10.73 26.94
CA HIS A 268 21.73 -11.04 27.86
C HIS A 268 20.91 -12.25 27.38
N ARG A 269 20.14 -12.81 28.29
CA ARG A 269 19.31 -13.96 28.00
C ARG A 269 18.17 -13.57 27.05
N VAL A 270 18.12 -14.22 25.87
CA VAL A 270 17.07 -14.09 24.87
C VAL A 270 16.48 -15.46 24.53
N ARG A 271 15.29 -15.45 23.92
CA ARG A 271 14.65 -16.65 23.42
C ARG A 271 15.43 -17.20 22.23
N PHE A 272 15.57 -18.54 22.19
CA PHE A 272 16.04 -19.26 21.01
C PHE A 272 14.92 -20.04 20.36
N THR A 273 15.01 -20.23 19.06
CA THR A 273 14.24 -21.20 18.27
C THR A 273 15.21 -22.04 17.46
N LEU A 274 14.90 -23.30 17.27
CA LEU A 274 15.71 -24.21 16.46
C LEU A 274 15.03 -24.41 15.11
N ASP A 275 15.82 -24.49 14.04
CA ASP A 275 15.32 -24.92 12.73
C ASP A 275 14.68 -26.31 12.83
N GLU A 276 13.69 -26.58 11.98
CA GLU A 276 12.95 -27.85 11.97
C GLU A 276 13.83 -29.07 11.66
N SER A 277 14.96 -28.88 11.00
CA SER A 277 15.95 -29.92 10.71
C SER A 277 16.76 -30.35 11.90
N ILE A 278 16.75 -29.57 13.00
CA ILE A 278 17.54 -29.85 14.22
C ILE A 278 16.73 -30.71 15.18
N ASP A 279 17.28 -31.86 15.58
CA ASP A 279 16.70 -32.68 16.65
C ASP A 279 16.93 -32.04 18.03
N PRO A 280 15.90 -31.55 18.73
CA PRO A 280 16.03 -30.90 20.02
C PRO A 280 16.57 -31.87 21.09
N ALA A 281 16.28 -33.17 21.00
CA ALA A 281 16.77 -34.16 21.93
C ALA A 281 18.30 -34.29 21.88
N ALA A 282 18.92 -34.12 20.72
CA ALA A 282 20.37 -34.20 20.54
C ALA A 282 21.10 -32.99 21.15
N LEU A 283 20.40 -31.88 21.35
CA LEU A 283 20.97 -30.66 21.93
C LEU A 283 20.57 -30.45 23.40
N HIS A 284 19.55 -31.13 23.88
CA HIS A 284 19.07 -30.98 25.25
C HIS A 284 20.16 -31.25 26.29
N GLY A 285 20.34 -30.33 27.22
CA GLY A 285 21.34 -30.40 28.27
C GLY A 285 22.75 -29.91 27.87
N LYS A 286 22.98 -29.56 26.59
CA LYS A 286 24.24 -28.91 26.21
C LYS A 286 24.17 -27.43 26.63
N THR A 287 25.22 -26.95 27.29
CA THR A 287 25.33 -25.55 27.75
C THR A 287 26.07 -24.65 26.77
N ILE A 288 26.82 -25.23 25.84
CA ILE A 288 27.59 -24.49 24.82
C ILE A 288 27.41 -25.22 23.49
N LEU A 289 27.09 -24.44 22.45
CA LEU A 289 26.98 -24.89 21.07
C LEU A 289 27.79 -23.94 20.16
N TRP A 290 28.29 -24.48 19.06
CA TRP A 290 28.71 -23.67 17.91
C TRP A 290 27.62 -23.81 16.84
N ALA A 291 27.12 -22.68 16.33
CA ALA A 291 25.97 -22.72 15.45
C ALA A 291 26.00 -21.59 14.41
N ASN A 292 25.35 -21.85 13.29
CA ASN A 292 24.92 -20.81 12.35
C ASN A 292 23.59 -20.28 12.87
N ILE A 293 23.51 -18.97 13.04
CA ILE A 293 22.34 -18.34 13.66
C ILE A 293 21.81 -17.17 12.84
N THR A 294 20.53 -16.85 13.06
CA THR A 294 19.93 -15.59 12.63
C THR A 294 19.42 -14.85 13.85
N ILE A 295 19.93 -13.66 14.11
CA ILE A 295 19.40 -12.75 15.13
C ILE A 295 18.25 -11.97 14.52
N VAL A 296 17.06 -12.06 15.14
CA VAL A 296 15.89 -11.28 14.80
C VAL A 296 15.76 -10.13 15.80
N GLU A 297 15.88 -8.90 15.30
CA GLU A 297 15.73 -7.69 16.11
C GLU A 297 14.42 -7.01 15.74
N ARG A 298 13.71 -6.48 16.74
CA ARG A 298 12.50 -5.68 16.56
C ARG A 298 12.77 -4.23 16.90
N TYR A 299 12.29 -3.31 16.06
CA TYR A 299 12.34 -1.89 16.36
C TYR A 299 11.41 -1.54 17.51
N VAL A 300 11.95 -0.88 18.54
CA VAL A 300 11.21 -0.41 19.72
C VAL A 300 11.07 1.12 19.61
N PRO A 301 9.88 1.63 19.19
CA PRO A 301 9.68 3.06 18.92
C PRO A 301 9.99 3.97 20.11
N SER A 302 9.61 3.54 21.32
CA SER A 302 9.85 4.30 22.57
C SER A 302 11.32 4.52 22.88
N LYS A 303 12.19 3.63 22.40
CA LYS A 303 13.66 3.67 22.60
C LYS A 303 14.41 4.12 21.35
N LYS A 304 13.71 4.28 20.21
CA LYS A 304 14.27 4.61 18.89
C LYS A 304 15.44 3.68 18.49
N LYS A 305 15.37 2.40 18.85
CA LYS A 305 16.41 1.40 18.55
C LYS A 305 15.84 0.02 18.31
N TYR A 306 16.65 -0.84 17.65
CA TYR A 306 16.34 -2.25 17.55
C TYR A 306 16.78 -2.98 18.82
N GLU A 307 15.97 -3.92 19.28
CA GLU A 307 16.29 -4.81 20.37
C GLU A 307 16.12 -6.26 19.91
N VAL A 308 16.99 -7.13 20.40
CA VAL A 308 16.95 -8.55 20.05
C VAL A 308 15.65 -9.15 20.55
N LYS A 309 14.86 -9.69 19.62
CA LYS A 309 13.58 -10.38 19.88
C LYS A 309 13.80 -11.86 20.15
N GLU A 310 14.59 -12.50 19.27
CA GLU A 310 14.92 -13.90 19.34
C GLU A 310 16.17 -14.22 18.52
N VAL A 311 16.76 -15.38 18.78
CA VAL A 311 17.85 -15.94 17.98
C VAL A 311 17.36 -17.27 17.42
N GLN A 312 17.44 -17.42 16.11
CA GLN A 312 17.12 -18.66 15.41
C GLN A 312 18.42 -19.44 15.21
N ILE A 313 18.49 -20.66 15.71
CA ILE A 313 19.61 -21.59 15.48
C ILE A 313 19.29 -22.36 14.22
N ASN A 314 19.98 -22.05 13.12
CA ASN A 314 19.72 -22.59 11.80
C ASN A 314 20.42 -23.94 11.58
N ASP A 315 21.61 -24.08 12.17
CA ASP A 315 22.41 -25.32 12.07
C ASP A 315 23.44 -25.37 13.21
N VAL A 316 23.86 -26.55 13.60
CA VAL A 316 24.87 -26.77 14.64
C VAL A 316 26.15 -27.31 14.01
N VAL A 317 27.27 -26.67 14.29
CA VAL A 317 28.58 -26.99 13.72
C VAL A 317 29.59 -27.41 14.78
N ASP A 318 30.64 -28.12 14.39
CA ASP A 318 31.60 -28.74 15.33
C ASP A 318 32.60 -27.76 15.99
N GLY A 319 32.61 -26.47 15.57
CA GLY A 319 33.56 -25.52 16.13
C GLY A 319 33.48 -24.14 15.46
N PRO A 320 34.38 -23.21 15.82
CA PRO A 320 34.41 -21.86 15.26
C PRO A 320 34.70 -21.86 13.77
N ALA A 321 34.22 -20.82 13.07
CA ALA A 321 34.53 -20.62 11.66
C ALA A 321 36.08 -20.66 11.44
N LYS A 322 36.54 -21.51 10.56
CA LYS A 322 37.93 -21.49 10.12
C LYS A 322 38.17 -20.18 9.41
N ARG A 323 39.00 -19.32 9.98
CA ARG A 323 39.48 -18.08 9.35
C ARG A 323 40.35 -18.36 8.13
#